data_aafbe8a63417aa93661647b4a256a376
#
_entry.id   aafbe8a63417aa93661647b4a256a376
#
_cell.length_a   1.000
_cell.length_b   1.000
_cell.length_c   1.000
_cell.angle_alpha   90.00
_cell.angle_beta   90.00
_cell.angle_gamma   90.00
#
_symmetry.space_group_name_H-M   'P 1'
#
loop_
_entity.id
_entity.type
_entity.pdbx_description
1 polymer ?
#
loop_
_entity_poly.entity_id
_entity_poly.type
_entity_poly.pdbx_seq_one_letter_code
_entity_poly.pdbx_strand_id
1 'polypeptide(L)'
;MNKSYAPREAVLHDGDEVALIPPVSGGAFRLSEEPLSLEDAVREVASDDAGAIATFSGTTRAHSRGREVVRLEYEAYEGMAEAEMERIAGELMERYSLIAVAIHHRVGVVGIGETSVVIAISSAHRAAALAACADAIDTLKQTVPLWKKEIYVGGEEWIGQGS
;
A
#
# COMPACT_ATOMS: atom_id res chain seq x y z
N MET A 1 0.44 -28.86 -16.15
CA MET A 1 -0.44 -28.75 -14.99
C MET A 1 -0.85 -27.30 -14.84
N ASN A 2 -2.14 -27.01 -15.02
CA ASN A 2 -2.65 -25.65 -14.95
C ASN A 2 -2.90 -25.29 -13.51
N LYS A 3 -2.00 -24.50 -12.88
CA LYS A 3 -2.26 -23.87 -11.60
C LYS A 3 -3.20 -22.70 -11.85
N SER A 4 -4.50 -22.89 -11.66
CA SER A 4 -5.51 -21.85 -11.77
C SER A 4 -6.18 -21.64 -10.42
N TYR A 5 -6.53 -20.40 -10.09
CA TYR A 5 -7.37 -20.12 -8.93
C TYR A 5 -8.75 -20.72 -9.14
N ALA A 6 -9.22 -21.49 -8.16
CA ALA A 6 -10.55 -22.05 -8.14
C ALA A 6 -11.42 -21.31 -7.13
N PRO A 7 -12.73 -21.10 -7.40
CA PRO A 7 -13.65 -20.51 -6.43
C PRO A 7 -13.79 -21.44 -5.20
N ARG A 8 -14.20 -20.86 -4.08
CA ARG A 8 -14.31 -21.57 -2.79
C ARG A 8 -15.25 -22.78 -2.83
N GLU A 9 -16.21 -22.76 -3.76
CA GLU A 9 -17.21 -23.82 -3.99
C GLU A 9 -16.77 -24.83 -5.07
N ALA A 10 -15.51 -24.77 -5.54
CA ALA A 10 -15.03 -25.72 -6.56
C ALA A 10 -15.12 -27.15 -6.04
N VAL A 11 -15.70 -28.02 -6.86
CA VAL A 11 -15.78 -29.45 -6.56
C VAL A 11 -14.42 -30.07 -6.84
N LEU A 12 -13.83 -30.69 -5.81
CA LEU A 12 -12.56 -31.40 -5.90
C LEU A 12 -12.80 -32.86 -6.31
N HIS A 13 -11.93 -33.37 -7.16
CA HIS A 13 -11.95 -34.76 -7.60
C HIS A 13 -10.74 -35.50 -7.05
N ASP A 14 -10.83 -36.81 -7.00
CA ASP A 14 -9.76 -37.68 -6.53
C ASP A 14 -8.51 -37.52 -7.42
N GLY A 15 -7.38 -37.16 -6.79
CA GLY A 15 -6.12 -36.86 -7.49
C GLY A 15 -5.84 -35.35 -7.74
N ASP A 16 -6.76 -34.45 -7.35
CA ASP A 16 -6.51 -33.01 -7.42
C ASP A 16 -5.49 -32.58 -6.36
N GLU A 17 -4.46 -31.86 -6.80
CA GLU A 17 -3.49 -31.22 -5.92
C GLU A 17 -4.00 -29.84 -5.54
N VAL A 18 -4.49 -29.71 -4.32
CA VAL A 18 -5.04 -28.44 -3.79
C VAL A 18 -4.03 -27.79 -2.89
N ALA A 19 -3.53 -26.63 -3.30
CA ALA A 19 -2.86 -25.70 -2.40
C ALA A 19 -3.92 -24.76 -1.80
N LEU A 20 -4.23 -24.95 -0.51
CA LEU A 20 -4.89 -23.90 0.27
C LEU A 20 -3.87 -22.78 0.44
N ILE A 21 -4.02 -21.75 -0.39
CA ILE A 21 -3.37 -20.48 -0.12
C ILE A 21 -4.28 -19.85 0.94
N PRO A 22 -3.86 -19.78 2.23
CA PRO A 22 -4.60 -18.94 3.18
C PRO A 22 -4.69 -17.56 2.54
N PRO A 23 -5.77 -16.81 2.75
CA PRO A 23 -5.72 -15.39 2.45
C PRO A 23 -4.41 -14.94 3.11
N VAL A 24 -3.46 -14.45 2.30
CA VAL A 24 -2.20 -13.98 2.82
C VAL A 24 -2.56 -13.10 4.00
N SER A 25 -2.37 -13.65 5.20
CA SER A 25 -2.72 -12.98 6.43
C SER A 25 -1.79 -11.81 6.49
N GLY A 26 -2.21 -10.71 5.88
CA GLY A 26 -1.29 -9.69 5.83
C GLY A 26 -1.45 -8.62 4.81
N GLY A 27 -2.59 -8.12 4.58
CA GLY A 27 -2.63 -6.82 4.00
C GLY A 27 -3.41 -6.71 2.70
N ALA A 28 -4.12 -5.64 2.56
CA ALA A 28 -4.73 -5.23 1.32
C ALA A 28 -3.78 -4.26 0.60
N PHE A 29 -3.46 -4.59 -0.63
CA PHE A 29 -2.70 -3.73 -1.52
C PHE A 29 -3.68 -3.15 -2.52
N ARG A 30 -3.90 -1.82 -2.44
CA ARG A 30 -5.00 -1.21 -3.17
C ARG A 30 -4.60 0.09 -3.83
N LEU A 31 -4.91 0.22 -5.11
CA LEU A 31 -5.00 1.50 -5.80
C LEU A 31 -6.46 1.97 -5.77
N SER A 32 -6.70 3.27 -5.59
CA SER A 32 -8.05 3.83 -5.51
C SER A 32 -8.12 5.25 -6.05
N GLU A 33 -9.13 5.55 -6.84
CA GLU A 33 -9.50 6.91 -7.19
C GLU A 33 -10.32 7.60 -6.09
N GLU A 34 -10.89 6.81 -5.18
CA GLU A 34 -11.69 7.29 -4.04
C GLU A 34 -10.81 7.63 -2.83
N PRO A 35 -11.27 8.52 -1.94
CA PRO A 35 -10.55 8.85 -0.71
C PRO A 35 -10.17 7.61 0.10
N LEU A 36 -8.94 7.60 0.62
CA LEU A 36 -8.45 6.52 1.45
C LEU A 36 -8.95 6.63 2.89
N SER A 37 -9.23 5.47 3.50
CA SER A 37 -9.61 5.35 4.90
C SER A 37 -8.47 4.74 5.71
N LEU A 38 -7.93 5.51 6.65
CA LEU A 38 -6.96 5.01 7.63
C LEU A 38 -7.60 3.93 8.53
N GLU A 39 -8.87 4.09 8.88
CA GLU A 39 -9.60 3.14 9.72
C GLU A 39 -9.73 1.78 9.04
N ASP A 40 -9.98 1.75 7.72
CA ASP A 40 -10.04 0.51 6.96
C ASP A 40 -8.68 -0.20 6.95
N ALA A 41 -7.60 0.52 6.68
CA ALA A 41 -6.25 -0.04 6.70
C ALA A 41 -5.87 -0.60 8.09
N VAL A 42 -6.24 0.10 9.16
CA VAL A 42 -6.03 -0.38 10.54
C VAL A 42 -6.84 -1.65 10.81
N ARG A 43 -8.09 -1.69 10.35
CA ARG A 43 -8.95 -2.87 10.51
C ARG A 43 -8.41 -4.10 9.77
N GLU A 44 -7.82 -3.90 8.61
CA GLU A 44 -7.23 -4.97 7.79
C GLU A 44 -6.01 -5.62 8.45
N VAL A 45 -5.26 -4.88 9.27
CA VAL A 45 -4.07 -5.40 9.97
C VAL A 45 -4.32 -5.77 11.42
N ALA A 46 -5.53 -5.56 11.93
CA ALA A 46 -5.87 -5.87 13.30
C ALA A 46 -5.79 -7.38 13.57
N SER A 47 -5.22 -7.75 14.72
CA SER A 47 -5.09 -9.13 15.19
C SER A 47 -5.01 -9.16 16.70
N ASP A 48 -5.53 -10.22 17.31
CA ASP A 48 -5.43 -10.45 18.76
C ASP A 48 -3.97 -10.69 19.21
N ASP A 49 -3.09 -11.08 18.28
CA ASP A 49 -1.66 -11.27 18.52
C ASP A 49 -0.86 -9.95 18.39
N ALA A 50 -1.49 -8.88 17.92
CA ALA A 50 -0.82 -7.61 17.70
C ALA A 50 -0.77 -6.77 18.98
N GLY A 51 0.43 -6.55 19.50
CA GLY A 51 0.67 -5.61 20.59
C GLY A 51 0.88 -4.16 20.12
N ALA A 52 1.03 -3.94 18.82
CA ALA A 52 1.20 -2.61 18.22
C ALA A 52 0.72 -2.56 16.76
N ILE A 53 0.10 -1.44 16.41
CA ILE A 53 -0.18 -1.05 15.02
C ILE A 53 0.48 0.31 14.78
N ALA A 54 1.40 0.37 13.82
CA ALA A 54 1.99 1.61 13.33
C ALA A 54 1.32 2.02 12.03
N THR A 55 1.08 3.32 11.84
CA THR A 55 0.45 3.85 10.64
C THR A 55 1.22 5.03 10.06
N PHE A 56 1.18 5.16 8.76
CA PHE A 56 1.64 6.33 8.03
C PHE A 56 0.52 6.83 7.11
N SER A 57 0.26 8.14 7.14
CA SER A 57 -0.62 8.81 6.18
C SER A 57 0.14 9.92 5.49
N GLY A 58 0.35 9.78 4.18
CA GLY A 58 0.94 10.82 3.35
C GLY A 58 -0.15 11.74 2.80
N THR A 59 -0.02 13.04 3.02
CA THR A 59 -1.01 14.04 2.60
C THR A 59 -0.41 15.03 1.59
N THR A 60 -1.28 15.58 0.73
CA THR A 60 -0.89 16.61 -0.23
C THR A 60 -0.70 17.94 0.46
N ARG A 61 0.51 18.51 0.36
CA ARG A 61 0.86 19.80 0.98
C ARG A 61 0.53 20.97 0.05
N ALA A 62 0.14 22.10 0.62
CA ALA A 62 -0.12 23.32 -0.13
C ALA A 62 1.13 23.94 -0.78
N HIS A 63 2.33 23.55 -0.35
CA HIS A 63 3.60 24.07 -0.89
C HIS A 63 4.60 22.94 -1.13
N SER A 64 5.27 22.99 -2.27
CA SER A 64 6.37 22.09 -2.64
C SER A 64 7.44 22.91 -3.37
N ARG A 65 8.72 22.73 -2.98
CA ARG A 65 9.89 23.40 -3.60
C ARG A 65 9.73 24.93 -3.73
N GLY A 66 9.11 25.56 -2.72
CA GLY A 66 8.88 27.01 -2.70
C GLY A 66 7.76 27.52 -3.61
N ARG A 67 6.98 26.62 -4.20
CA ARG A 67 5.84 26.93 -5.09
C ARG A 67 4.53 26.52 -4.44
N GLU A 68 3.46 27.23 -4.77
CA GLU A 68 2.11 26.89 -4.33
C GLU A 68 1.54 25.75 -5.18
N VAL A 69 1.18 24.64 -4.53
CA VAL A 69 0.58 23.45 -5.14
C VAL A 69 -0.94 23.61 -5.15
N VAL A 70 -1.55 23.32 -6.27
CA VAL A 70 -3.01 23.31 -6.45
C VAL A 70 -3.57 21.91 -6.16
N ARG A 71 -2.91 20.88 -6.69
CA ARG A 71 -3.26 19.47 -6.51
C ARG A 71 -2.12 18.58 -6.97
N LEU A 72 -2.20 17.31 -6.63
CA LEU A 72 -1.40 16.25 -7.24
C LEU A 72 -2.25 15.40 -8.19
N GLU A 73 -1.62 14.81 -9.17
CA GLU A 73 -2.21 13.79 -10.03
C GLU A 73 -1.27 12.57 -10.02
N TYR A 74 -1.83 11.40 -9.73
CA TYR A 74 -1.08 10.15 -9.71
C TYR A 74 -1.51 9.23 -10.82
N GLU A 75 -0.55 8.66 -11.52
CA GLU A 75 -0.75 7.57 -12.48
C GLU A 75 0.01 6.33 -12.02
N ALA A 76 -0.56 5.17 -12.26
CA ALA A 76 0.04 3.89 -11.91
C ALA A 76 -0.10 2.91 -13.07
N TYR A 77 0.82 1.96 -13.19
CA TYR A 77 0.58 0.76 -13.96
C TYR A 77 -0.19 -0.23 -13.09
N GLU A 78 -1.50 -0.36 -13.38
CA GLU A 78 -2.36 -1.34 -12.71
C GLU A 78 -1.78 -2.75 -12.79
N GLY A 79 -1.91 -3.50 -11.71
CA GLY A 79 -1.34 -4.85 -11.58
C GLY A 79 0.16 -4.87 -11.26
N MET A 80 0.98 -3.98 -11.83
CA MET A 80 2.39 -3.87 -11.47
C MET A 80 2.61 -3.16 -10.13
N ALA A 81 1.85 -2.10 -9.90
CA ALA A 81 1.97 -1.35 -8.65
C ALA A 81 1.50 -2.19 -7.45
N GLU A 82 0.38 -2.88 -7.57
CA GLU A 82 -0.13 -3.78 -6.54
C GLU A 82 0.82 -4.96 -6.28
N ALA A 83 1.35 -5.59 -7.33
CA ALA A 83 2.32 -6.68 -7.19
C ALA A 83 3.60 -6.22 -6.49
N GLU A 84 4.06 -5.00 -6.76
CA GLU A 84 5.23 -4.44 -6.10
C GLU A 84 4.95 -4.08 -4.63
N MET A 85 3.77 -3.55 -4.30
CA MET A 85 3.34 -3.34 -2.92
C MET A 85 3.27 -4.67 -2.14
N GLU A 86 2.75 -5.73 -2.76
CA GLU A 86 2.70 -7.08 -2.17
C GLU A 86 4.12 -7.62 -1.92
N ARG A 87 5.05 -7.44 -2.87
CA ARG A 87 6.45 -7.82 -2.72
C ARG A 87 7.11 -7.10 -1.55
N ILE A 88 6.93 -5.78 -1.45
CA ILE A 88 7.42 -4.97 -0.33
C ILE A 88 6.91 -5.52 1.00
N ALA A 89 5.60 -5.77 1.08
CA ALA A 89 4.99 -6.29 2.30
C ALA A 89 5.56 -7.65 2.69
N GLY A 90 5.75 -8.57 1.74
CA GLY A 90 6.37 -9.88 1.98
C GLY A 90 7.77 -9.75 2.58
N GLU A 91 8.62 -8.89 1.99
CA GLU A 91 9.99 -8.65 2.50
C GLU A 91 10.01 -8.03 3.90
N LEU A 92 9.08 -7.07 4.16
CA LEU A 92 8.96 -6.45 5.47
C LEU A 92 8.45 -7.44 6.53
N MET A 93 7.47 -8.28 6.17
CA MET A 93 6.94 -9.32 7.07
C MET A 93 8.03 -10.28 7.52
N GLU A 94 8.90 -10.72 6.61
CA GLU A 94 10.03 -11.59 6.94
C GLU A 94 11.08 -10.86 7.79
N ARG A 95 11.49 -9.65 7.36
CA ARG A 95 12.58 -8.89 8.01
C ARG A 95 12.26 -8.47 9.44
N TYR A 96 11.03 -8.07 9.69
CA TYR A 96 10.59 -7.51 10.98
C TYR A 96 9.69 -8.44 11.80
N SER A 97 9.42 -9.67 11.31
CA SER A 97 8.50 -10.62 11.94
C SER A 97 7.14 -9.98 12.23
N LEU A 98 6.54 -9.40 11.19
CA LEU A 98 5.26 -8.68 11.29
C LEU A 98 4.08 -9.67 11.29
N ILE A 99 2.93 -9.19 11.74
CA ILE A 99 1.66 -9.94 11.71
C ILE A 99 0.92 -9.62 10.41
N ALA A 100 0.78 -8.33 10.07
CA ALA A 100 0.09 -7.91 8.86
C ALA A 100 0.59 -6.55 8.36
N VAL A 101 0.43 -6.33 7.04
CA VAL A 101 0.76 -5.07 6.35
C VAL A 101 -0.38 -4.71 5.41
N ALA A 102 -0.83 -3.47 5.43
CA ALA A 102 -1.76 -2.89 4.45
C ALA A 102 -1.14 -1.64 3.82
N ILE A 103 -1.24 -1.52 2.51
CA ILE A 103 -0.75 -0.36 1.74
C ILE A 103 -1.84 0.05 0.75
N HIS A 104 -2.41 1.24 0.94
CA HIS A 104 -3.38 1.82 0.02
C HIS A 104 -2.79 3.08 -0.59
N HIS A 105 -2.88 3.24 -1.90
CA HIS A 105 -2.43 4.44 -2.59
C HIS A 105 -3.51 5.01 -3.49
N ARG A 106 -3.61 6.36 -3.53
CA ARG A 106 -4.49 7.07 -4.45
C ARG A 106 -3.91 7.09 -5.85
N VAL A 107 -4.78 7.00 -6.84
CA VAL A 107 -4.52 7.34 -8.24
C VAL A 107 -5.48 8.45 -8.67
N GLY A 108 -5.20 9.09 -9.82
CA GLY A 108 -5.97 10.25 -10.25
C GLY A 108 -5.68 11.50 -9.42
N VAL A 109 -6.66 12.36 -9.28
CA VAL A 109 -6.54 13.68 -8.64
C VAL A 109 -6.60 13.58 -7.12
N VAL A 110 -5.64 14.24 -6.45
CA VAL A 110 -5.56 14.34 -4.98
C VAL A 110 -5.41 15.81 -4.59
N GLY A 111 -6.41 16.34 -3.92
CA GLY A 111 -6.47 17.73 -3.48
C GLY A 111 -5.56 18.03 -2.28
N ILE A 112 -5.38 19.33 -1.99
CA ILE A 112 -4.62 19.78 -0.82
C ILE A 112 -5.27 19.27 0.47
N GLY A 113 -4.43 18.70 1.36
CA GLY A 113 -4.88 18.10 2.62
C GLY A 113 -5.44 16.68 2.49
N GLU A 114 -5.74 16.23 1.28
CA GLU A 114 -6.17 14.85 1.06
C GLU A 114 -5.03 13.85 1.22
N THR A 115 -5.39 12.64 1.63
CA THR A 115 -4.46 11.53 1.82
C THR A 115 -4.18 10.85 0.49
N SER A 116 -2.90 10.76 0.11
CA SER A 116 -2.44 10.07 -1.10
C SER A 116 -2.00 8.63 -0.86
N VAL A 117 -1.54 8.33 0.35
CA VAL A 117 -1.09 6.99 0.73
C VAL A 117 -1.42 6.71 2.19
N VAL A 118 -1.84 5.50 2.48
CA VAL A 118 -2.01 4.96 3.84
C VAL A 118 -1.23 3.67 3.94
N ILE A 119 -0.45 3.54 5.00
CA ILE A 119 0.23 2.30 5.39
C ILE A 119 -0.19 1.97 6.80
N ALA A 120 -0.57 0.72 7.06
CA ALA A 120 -0.80 0.20 8.39
C ALA A 120 -0.03 -1.11 8.55
N ILE A 121 0.64 -1.27 9.69
CA ILE A 121 1.48 -2.44 9.97
C ILE A 121 1.26 -2.88 11.40
N SER A 122 0.94 -4.16 11.58
CA SER A 122 0.79 -4.77 12.89
C SER A 122 1.94 -5.74 13.23
N SER A 123 2.29 -5.76 14.50
CA SER A 123 3.37 -6.60 15.03
C SER A 123 3.13 -6.85 16.52
N ALA A 124 3.75 -7.91 17.06
CA ALA A 124 3.72 -8.20 18.49
C ALA A 124 4.32 -7.06 19.33
N HIS A 125 5.31 -6.31 18.79
CA HIS A 125 6.03 -5.27 19.52
C HIS A 125 6.19 -4.00 18.68
N ARG A 126 6.02 -2.84 19.36
CA ARG A 126 6.05 -1.50 18.73
C ARG A 126 7.32 -1.18 17.92
N ALA A 127 8.48 -1.68 18.35
CA ALA A 127 9.74 -1.36 17.68
C ALA A 127 9.76 -1.89 16.23
N ALA A 128 9.30 -3.12 16.01
CA ALA A 128 9.19 -3.72 14.68
C ALA A 128 8.16 -2.99 13.82
N ALA A 129 6.97 -2.70 14.36
CA ALA A 129 5.92 -2.00 13.62
C ALA A 129 6.38 -0.59 13.16
N LEU A 130 7.01 0.19 14.04
CA LEU A 130 7.49 1.54 13.71
C LEU A 130 8.62 1.52 12.68
N ALA A 131 9.61 0.62 12.85
CA ALA A 131 10.72 0.50 11.91
C ALA A 131 10.24 0.04 10.53
N ALA A 132 9.37 -0.96 10.49
CA ALA A 132 8.79 -1.45 9.24
C ALA A 132 7.93 -0.39 8.54
N CYS A 133 7.19 0.43 9.29
CA CYS A 133 6.37 1.49 8.71
C CYS A 133 7.22 2.58 8.03
N ALA A 134 8.36 2.95 8.61
CA ALA A 134 9.31 3.86 7.98
C ALA A 134 9.94 3.24 6.73
N ASP A 135 10.41 2.00 6.81
CA ASP A 135 11.00 1.28 5.68
C ASP A 135 10.00 1.05 4.53
N ALA A 136 8.73 0.79 4.88
CA ALA A 136 7.65 0.62 3.90
C ALA A 136 7.46 1.85 3.01
N ILE A 137 7.34 3.04 3.59
CA ILE A 137 7.13 4.25 2.79
C ILE A 137 8.38 4.62 1.99
N ASP A 138 9.57 4.42 2.54
CA ASP A 138 10.82 4.71 1.84
C ASP A 138 11.01 3.77 0.64
N THR A 139 10.74 2.46 0.80
CA THR A 139 10.82 1.49 -0.28
C THR A 139 9.74 1.73 -1.33
N LEU A 140 8.49 1.97 -0.90
CA LEU A 140 7.38 2.29 -1.81
C LEU A 140 7.72 3.43 -2.76
N LYS A 141 8.28 4.51 -2.22
CA LYS A 141 8.69 5.67 -3.02
C LYS A 141 9.79 5.38 -4.03
N GLN A 142 10.60 4.36 -3.81
CA GLN A 142 11.72 4.00 -4.67
C GLN A 142 11.35 2.99 -5.76
N THR A 143 10.42 2.07 -5.47
CA THR A 143 10.23 0.88 -6.29
C THR A 143 8.85 0.77 -6.93
N VAL A 144 7.81 1.26 -6.27
CA VAL A 144 6.45 1.15 -6.83
C VAL A 144 6.30 2.05 -8.05
N PRO A 145 5.83 1.53 -9.20
CA PRO A 145 5.68 2.29 -10.43
C PRO A 145 4.47 3.24 -10.36
N LEU A 146 4.64 4.30 -9.60
CA LEU A 146 3.72 5.41 -9.43
C LEU A 146 4.38 6.69 -9.94
N TRP A 147 3.69 7.38 -10.83
CA TRP A 147 4.12 8.68 -11.34
C TRP A 147 3.29 9.77 -10.71
N LYS A 148 3.96 10.79 -10.20
CA LYS A 148 3.34 11.95 -9.58
C LYS A 148 3.55 13.19 -10.45
N LYS A 149 2.46 13.88 -10.76
CA LYS A 149 2.44 15.19 -11.39
C LYS A 149 2.00 16.22 -10.37
N GLU A 150 2.79 17.26 -10.17
CA GLU A 150 2.43 18.39 -9.31
C GLU A 150 1.87 19.53 -10.16
N ILE A 151 0.64 19.95 -9.86
CA ILE A 151 -0.01 21.09 -10.48
C ILE A 151 0.18 22.29 -9.57
N TYR A 152 0.89 23.29 -10.08
CA TYR A 152 1.20 24.53 -9.37
C TYR A 152 0.35 25.69 -9.88
N VAL A 153 0.28 26.76 -9.13
CA VAL A 153 -0.18 28.04 -9.66
C VAL A 153 0.78 28.48 -10.78
N GLY A 154 0.28 28.51 -12.01
CA GLY A 154 1.03 28.91 -13.20
C GLY A 154 1.78 27.81 -13.95
N GLY A 155 1.54 26.55 -13.66
CA GLY A 155 2.16 25.43 -14.42
C GLY A 155 2.03 24.07 -13.78
N GLU A 156 2.61 23.08 -14.43
CA GLU A 156 2.64 21.69 -13.98
C GLU A 156 4.01 21.07 -14.19
N GLU A 157 4.34 20.05 -13.41
CA GLU A 157 5.62 19.35 -13.49
C GLU A 157 5.46 17.87 -13.11
N TRP A 158 5.97 16.99 -13.95
CA TRP A 158 6.11 15.58 -13.62
C TRP A 158 7.29 15.39 -12.66
N ILE A 159 7.02 14.86 -11.49
CA ILE A 159 8.04 14.61 -10.45
C ILE A 159 8.45 13.14 -10.51
N GLY A 160 8.68 12.53 -11.59
CA GLY A 160 9.21 11.19 -11.70
C GLY A 160 8.68 10.15 -10.69
N GLN A 161 9.29 8.97 -10.73
CA GLN A 161 9.06 7.90 -9.79
C GLN A 161 9.70 8.27 -8.45
N GLY A 162 8.93 8.24 -7.38
CA GLY A 162 9.41 8.49 -6.02
C GLY A 162 9.68 9.97 -5.70
N SER A 163 8.98 10.49 -4.76
CA SER A 163 9.18 11.86 -4.28
C SER A 163 9.26 11.91 -2.77
#